data_b7d2f49a4aa3fee474ac0f8921d25dbd
#
_entry.id   b7d2f49a4aa3fee474ac0f8921d25dbd
#
_cell.length_a   1.000
_cell.length_b   1.000
_cell.length_c   1.000
_cell.angle_alpha   90.00
_cell.angle_beta   90.00
_cell.angle_gamma   90.00
#
_symmetry.space_group_name_H-M   'P 1'
#
loop_
_entity.id
_entity.type
_entity.pdbx_description
1 polymer ?
#
loop_
_entity_poly.entity_id
_entity_poly.type
_entity_poly.pdbx_seq_one_letter_code
_entity_poly.pdbx_strand_id
1 'polypeptide(L)'
;MAASDKVLLAVDGDSLAHRAYHALPKSIKWNAILGFTNFLLRLWDAEQPAAVLVAWDSLDHPTYRHEALPAYQSGRVFEDSIVAQLDRLPDFIASFGFACAKAAGYEADDFLAAGARRWKGAVVVATSDRDAFQLVSERVTILQPVKGVSELARVGPAEVRERYDVDPVQVPDFIALRGDSSDRIPGARGVGPKTAADILRQYGSLAAALKAGRFSAEAENLLLYRRIALMDAKAPLPRLAAQKPNWARAAEAAKELGLGALAGRLELRATGARARE
;
A
#
# COMPACT_ATOMS: atom_id res chain seq x y z
N MET A 1 17.68 -7.60 -21.70
CA MET A 1 16.53 -6.77 -21.26
C MET A 1 17.09 -5.48 -20.68
N ALA A 2 16.70 -4.33 -21.24
CA ALA A 2 17.10 -3.01 -20.73
C ALA A 2 16.56 -2.83 -19.29
N ALA A 3 17.19 -1.96 -18.51
CA ALA A 3 16.75 -1.69 -17.11
C ALA A 3 15.31 -1.16 -17.01
N SER A 4 14.76 -0.63 -18.11
CA SER A 4 13.39 -0.12 -18.23
C SER A 4 12.30 -1.20 -18.22
N ASP A 5 12.65 -2.47 -18.51
CA ASP A 5 11.65 -3.55 -18.65
C ASP A 5 11.43 -4.34 -17.34
N LYS A 6 12.09 -3.94 -16.27
CA LYS A 6 12.00 -4.64 -14.98
C LYS A 6 10.88 -4.06 -14.13
N VAL A 7 9.95 -4.90 -13.70
CA VAL A 7 8.84 -4.52 -12.82
C VAL A 7 9.25 -4.65 -11.35
N LEU A 8 8.96 -3.63 -10.54
CA LEU A 8 8.90 -3.74 -9.08
C LEU A 8 7.45 -4.02 -8.68
N LEU A 9 7.21 -5.08 -7.95
CA LEU A 9 5.97 -5.30 -7.23
C LEU A 9 6.12 -4.74 -5.81
N ALA A 10 5.45 -3.64 -5.52
CA ALA A 10 5.40 -3.03 -4.19
C ALA A 10 4.05 -3.37 -3.53
N VAL A 11 4.08 -3.97 -2.36
CA VAL A 11 2.91 -4.56 -1.70
C VAL A 11 2.70 -3.89 -0.34
N ASP A 12 1.50 -3.39 -0.12
CA ASP A 12 1.03 -2.91 1.16
C ASP A 12 0.71 -4.13 2.05
N GLY A 13 1.61 -4.40 2.99
CA GLY A 13 1.55 -5.60 3.83
C GLY A 13 0.36 -5.59 4.77
N ASP A 14 0.16 -4.49 5.50
CA ASP A 14 -0.91 -4.38 6.49
C ASP A 14 -2.28 -4.39 5.84
N SER A 15 -2.51 -3.54 4.84
CA SER A 15 -3.78 -3.46 4.14
C SER A 15 -4.23 -4.81 3.58
N LEU A 16 -3.31 -5.54 2.93
CA LEU A 16 -3.65 -6.84 2.34
C LEU A 16 -3.71 -7.97 3.36
N ALA A 17 -2.94 -7.90 4.46
CA ALA A 17 -3.05 -8.86 5.56
C ALA A 17 -4.39 -8.73 6.29
N HIS A 18 -4.83 -7.51 6.58
CA HIS A 18 -6.16 -7.25 7.14
C HIS A 18 -7.26 -7.78 6.24
N ARG A 19 -7.15 -7.52 4.93
CA ARG A 19 -8.12 -8.03 3.96
C ARG A 19 -8.15 -9.56 3.92
N ALA A 20 -7.00 -10.22 3.97
CA ALA A 20 -6.88 -11.67 4.02
C ALA A 20 -7.48 -12.25 5.32
N TYR A 21 -7.22 -11.60 6.46
CA TYR A 21 -7.77 -11.98 7.75
C TYR A 21 -9.29 -12.00 7.77
N HIS A 22 -9.93 -11.00 7.16
CA HIS A 22 -11.40 -10.92 7.10
C HIS A 22 -12.01 -11.77 5.98
N ALA A 23 -11.24 -12.16 4.97
CA ALA A 23 -11.72 -12.98 3.86
C ALA A 23 -11.70 -14.48 4.15
N LEU A 24 -10.86 -14.95 5.07
CA LEU A 24 -10.72 -16.35 5.42
C LEU A 24 -11.33 -16.68 6.80
N PRO A 25 -11.80 -17.93 7.01
CA PRO A 25 -12.37 -18.34 8.29
C PRO A 25 -11.39 -18.13 9.46
N LYS A 26 -11.89 -17.60 10.57
CA LYS A 26 -11.11 -17.43 11.82
C LYS A 26 -10.72 -18.74 12.49
N SER A 27 -11.29 -19.87 12.08
CA SER A 27 -10.88 -21.21 12.50
C SER A 27 -9.49 -21.60 11.97
N ILE A 28 -8.99 -20.92 10.93
CA ILE A 28 -7.63 -21.09 10.43
C ILE A 28 -6.72 -20.21 11.28
N LYS A 29 -5.90 -20.82 12.13
CA LYS A 29 -5.03 -20.11 13.10
C LYS A 29 -4.21 -18.98 12.49
N TRP A 30 -3.68 -19.17 11.27
CA TRP A 30 -2.83 -18.23 10.55
C TRP A 30 -3.50 -17.74 9.25
N ASN A 31 -4.78 -17.41 9.33
CA ASN A 31 -5.59 -17.05 8.16
C ASN A 31 -5.08 -15.82 7.42
N ALA A 32 -4.60 -14.78 8.13
CA ALA A 32 -3.99 -13.60 7.50
C ALA A 32 -2.71 -13.96 6.76
N ILE A 33 -1.81 -14.72 7.41
CA ILE A 33 -0.55 -15.16 6.80
C ILE A 33 -0.81 -16.03 5.57
N LEU A 34 -1.72 -17.00 5.67
CA LEU A 34 -2.09 -17.88 4.57
C LEU A 34 -2.69 -17.10 3.40
N GLY A 35 -3.67 -16.24 3.69
CA GLY A 35 -4.37 -15.48 2.66
C GLY A 35 -3.48 -14.44 2.00
N PHE A 36 -2.68 -13.71 2.78
CA PHE A 36 -1.69 -12.76 2.27
C PHE A 36 -0.68 -13.46 1.35
N THR A 37 -0.14 -14.60 1.79
CA THR A 37 0.83 -15.35 1.00
C THR A 37 0.23 -15.86 -0.30
N ASN A 38 -0.98 -16.41 -0.27
CA ASN A 38 -1.69 -16.82 -1.48
C ASN A 38 -1.88 -15.68 -2.46
N PHE A 39 -2.20 -14.49 -1.95
CA PHE A 39 -2.34 -13.30 -2.77
C PHE A 39 -1.00 -12.87 -3.37
N LEU A 40 0.06 -12.83 -2.56
CA LEU A 40 1.41 -12.48 -3.01
C LEU A 40 1.92 -13.45 -4.10
N LEU A 41 1.68 -14.76 -3.94
CA LEU A 41 2.04 -15.75 -4.95
C LEU A 41 1.30 -15.53 -6.27
N ARG A 42 0.02 -15.19 -6.22
CA ARG A 42 -0.76 -14.86 -7.44
C ARG A 42 -0.24 -13.60 -8.13
N LEU A 43 0.10 -12.55 -7.35
CA LEU A 43 0.71 -11.35 -7.90
C LEU A 43 2.08 -11.65 -8.52
N TRP A 44 2.89 -12.47 -7.86
CA TRP A 44 4.16 -12.94 -8.40
C TRP A 44 3.97 -13.62 -9.76
N ASP A 45 3.01 -14.54 -9.84
CA ASP A 45 2.76 -15.30 -11.07
C ASP A 45 2.19 -14.42 -12.21
N ALA A 46 1.36 -13.44 -11.86
CA ALA A 46 0.74 -12.54 -12.84
C ALA A 46 1.70 -11.46 -13.35
N GLU A 47 2.45 -10.82 -12.46
CA GLU A 47 3.27 -9.66 -12.78
C GLU A 47 4.72 -10.03 -13.13
N GLN A 48 5.18 -11.25 -12.80
CA GLN A 48 6.55 -11.73 -13.03
C GLN A 48 7.62 -10.67 -12.66
N PRO A 49 7.57 -10.13 -11.43
CA PRO A 49 8.38 -8.97 -11.07
C PRO A 49 9.87 -9.32 -10.99
N ALA A 50 10.73 -8.35 -11.30
CA ALA A 50 12.17 -8.47 -11.08
C ALA A 50 12.54 -8.31 -9.60
N ALA A 51 11.72 -7.58 -8.85
CA ALA A 51 11.88 -7.37 -7.41
C ALA A 51 10.52 -7.23 -6.72
N VAL A 52 10.45 -7.62 -5.45
CA VAL A 52 9.29 -7.44 -4.57
C VAL A 52 9.72 -6.61 -3.37
N LEU A 53 8.94 -5.59 -3.05
CA LEU A 53 9.00 -4.82 -1.81
C LEU A 53 7.70 -5.02 -1.06
N VAL A 54 7.74 -5.48 0.18
CA VAL A 54 6.57 -5.52 1.05
C VAL A 54 6.76 -4.48 2.15
N ALA A 55 5.82 -3.57 2.25
CA ALA A 55 5.83 -2.44 3.17
C ALA A 55 4.92 -2.73 4.37
N TRP A 56 5.34 -2.34 5.56
CA TRP A 56 4.67 -2.61 6.82
C TRP A 56 4.55 -1.35 7.67
N ASP A 57 3.44 -1.20 8.37
CA ASP A 57 3.25 -0.15 9.36
C ASP A 57 4.10 -0.41 10.61
N SER A 58 4.51 0.67 11.27
CA SER A 58 5.11 0.61 12.60
C SER A 58 4.01 0.80 13.65
N LEU A 59 3.38 -0.31 14.08
CA LEU A 59 2.25 -0.26 15.02
C LEU A 59 2.67 0.20 16.42
N ASP A 60 3.95 0.05 16.78
CA ASP A 60 4.49 0.32 18.12
C ASP A 60 4.89 1.78 18.34
N HIS A 61 4.91 2.60 17.31
CA HIS A 61 5.38 3.97 17.38
C HIS A 61 4.45 4.93 16.62
N PRO A 62 4.18 6.12 17.18
CA PRO A 62 3.46 7.15 16.45
C PRO A 62 4.27 7.57 15.23
N THR A 63 3.55 7.89 14.14
CA THR A 63 4.15 8.45 12.93
C THR A 63 4.12 9.97 12.99
N TYR A 64 4.86 10.63 12.10
CA TYR A 64 4.80 12.09 11.98
C TYR A 64 3.38 12.62 11.73
N ARG A 65 2.48 11.78 11.20
CA ARG A 65 1.06 12.12 11.00
C ARG A 65 0.32 12.23 12.33
N HIS A 66 0.57 11.29 13.26
CA HIS A 66 0.00 11.32 14.62
C HIS A 66 0.51 12.52 15.41
N GLU A 67 1.81 12.87 15.28
CA GLU A 67 2.39 14.05 15.93
C GLU A 67 1.77 15.34 15.40
N ALA A 68 1.52 15.41 14.09
CA ALA A 68 0.98 16.59 13.43
C ALA A 68 -0.54 16.74 13.62
N LEU A 69 -1.29 15.63 13.68
CA LEU A 69 -2.74 15.59 13.92
C LEU A 69 -3.07 14.47 14.91
N PRO A 70 -3.18 14.74 16.22
CA PRO A 70 -3.46 13.72 17.23
C PRO A 70 -4.75 12.92 17.02
N ALA A 71 -5.69 13.47 16.23
CA ALA A 71 -6.91 12.76 15.84
C ALA A 71 -6.69 11.74 14.71
N TYR A 72 -5.56 11.82 14.00
CA TYR A 72 -5.26 10.95 12.87
C TYR A 72 -5.38 9.48 13.26
N GLN A 73 -6.18 8.72 12.51
CA GLN A 73 -6.45 7.30 12.73
C GLN A 73 -6.81 6.90 14.18
N SER A 74 -7.15 7.87 15.06
CA SER A 74 -7.43 7.60 16.46
C SER A 74 -8.65 6.68 16.62
N GLY A 75 -8.61 5.78 17.61
CA GLY A 75 -9.66 4.83 17.92
C GLY A 75 -9.67 3.58 17.03
N ARG A 76 -8.67 3.34 16.20
CA ARG A 76 -8.47 2.04 15.56
C ARG A 76 -8.11 1.01 16.63
N VAL A 77 -8.89 -0.07 16.70
CA VAL A 77 -8.64 -1.20 17.60
C VAL A 77 -8.55 -2.45 16.75
N PHE A 78 -7.51 -3.21 16.93
CA PHE A 78 -7.31 -4.48 16.23
C PHE A 78 -7.50 -5.66 17.19
N GLU A 79 -8.03 -6.75 16.69
CA GLU A 79 -8.14 -8.00 17.44
C GLU A 79 -6.71 -8.55 17.70
N ASP A 80 -6.43 -9.07 18.90
CA ASP A 80 -5.11 -9.63 19.24
C ASP A 80 -4.62 -10.70 18.26
N SER A 81 -5.58 -11.44 17.70
CA SER A 81 -5.28 -12.51 16.75
C SER A 81 -4.74 -12.02 15.41
N ILE A 82 -5.11 -10.83 14.95
CA ILE A 82 -4.47 -10.26 13.75
C ILE A 82 -3.15 -9.58 14.09
N VAL A 83 -3.06 -8.89 15.23
CA VAL A 83 -1.80 -8.27 15.68
C VAL A 83 -0.69 -9.31 15.73
N ALA A 84 -0.94 -10.48 16.37
CA ALA A 84 0.01 -11.58 16.42
C ALA A 84 0.43 -12.11 15.04
N GLN A 85 -0.41 -11.97 14.02
CA GLN A 85 -0.07 -12.35 12.65
C GLN A 85 0.71 -11.25 11.92
N LEU A 86 0.37 -9.98 12.12
CA LEU A 86 1.10 -8.84 11.58
C LEU A 86 2.53 -8.76 12.11
N ASP A 87 2.76 -9.14 13.37
CA ASP A 87 4.10 -9.21 13.95
C ASP A 87 4.99 -10.30 13.31
N ARG A 88 4.38 -11.40 12.83
CA ARG A 88 5.11 -12.52 12.21
C ARG A 88 5.28 -12.38 10.70
N LEU A 89 4.38 -11.66 10.05
CA LEU A 89 4.36 -11.54 8.59
C LEU A 89 5.67 -10.97 8.01
N PRO A 90 6.30 -9.93 8.56
CA PRO A 90 7.53 -9.39 8.00
C PRO A 90 8.65 -10.45 7.91
N ASP A 91 8.90 -11.19 8.98
CA ASP A 91 9.92 -12.24 9.02
C ASP A 91 9.56 -13.43 8.12
N PHE A 92 8.28 -13.81 8.11
CA PHE A 92 7.80 -14.86 7.23
C PHE A 92 8.00 -14.49 5.76
N ILE A 93 7.68 -13.26 5.36
CA ILE A 93 7.87 -12.77 3.98
C ILE A 93 9.36 -12.56 3.66
N ALA A 94 10.17 -12.15 4.62
CA ALA A 94 11.62 -12.08 4.44
C ALA A 94 12.25 -13.45 4.15
N SER A 95 11.63 -14.56 4.59
CA SER A 95 12.08 -15.92 4.27
C SER A 95 12.05 -16.23 2.78
N PHE A 96 11.18 -15.56 2.01
CA PHE A 96 11.13 -15.64 0.54
C PHE A 96 12.33 -14.95 -0.14
N GLY A 97 13.13 -14.17 0.60
CA GLY A 97 14.19 -13.32 0.03
C GLY A 97 13.65 -12.02 -0.56
N PHE A 98 12.42 -11.65 -0.27
CA PHE A 98 11.83 -10.37 -0.68
C PHE A 98 12.28 -9.23 0.24
N ALA A 99 12.33 -8.01 -0.30
CA ALA A 99 12.63 -6.83 0.48
C ALA A 99 11.43 -6.49 1.37
N CYS A 100 11.64 -6.38 2.67
CA CYS A 100 10.65 -5.89 3.63
C CYS A 100 11.08 -4.54 4.15
N ALA A 101 10.16 -3.56 4.17
CA ALA A 101 10.40 -2.23 4.72
C ALA A 101 9.46 -1.99 5.90
N LYS A 102 10.04 -1.67 7.04
CA LYS A 102 9.36 -1.24 8.28
C LYS A 102 10.34 -0.36 9.05
N ALA A 103 9.90 0.80 9.50
CA ALA A 103 10.72 1.67 10.36
C ALA A 103 9.82 2.58 11.21
N ALA A 104 10.25 2.88 12.43
CA ALA A 104 9.56 3.79 13.33
C ALA A 104 9.32 5.15 12.67
N GLY A 105 8.15 5.72 12.89
CA GLY A 105 7.76 7.03 12.36
C GLY A 105 7.23 7.03 10.93
N TYR A 106 7.20 5.87 10.24
CA TYR A 106 6.69 5.71 8.88
C TYR A 106 5.55 4.69 8.81
N GLU A 107 4.72 4.85 7.80
CA GLU A 107 3.65 3.92 7.45
C GLU A 107 4.02 3.14 6.17
N ALA A 108 3.32 2.04 5.91
CA ALA A 108 3.51 1.23 4.71
C ALA A 108 3.51 2.07 3.43
N ASP A 109 2.60 3.02 3.35
CA ASP A 109 2.42 3.92 2.19
C ASP A 109 3.67 4.74 1.85
N ASP A 110 4.41 5.20 2.86
CA ASP A 110 5.64 5.97 2.67
C ASP A 110 6.70 5.10 1.98
N PHE A 111 6.80 3.82 2.34
CA PHE A 111 7.71 2.88 1.70
C PHE A 111 7.27 2.53 0.27
N LEU A 112 5.94 2.45 0.01
CA LEU A 112 5.42 2.28 -1.35
C LEU A 112 5.83 3.47 -2.23
N ALA A 113 5.65 4.69 -1.73
CA ALA A 113 6.07 5.92 -2.42
C ALA A 113 7.58 5.98 -2.65
N ALA A 114 8.38 5.63 -1.63
CA ALA A 114 9.83 5.57 -1.74
C ALA A 114 10.29 4.50 -2.75
N GLY A 115 9.63 3.33 -2.78
CA GLY A 115 9.85 2.25 -3.74
C GLY A 115 9.57 2.71 -5.17
N ALA A 116 8.41 3.31 -5.38
CA ALA A 116 7.99 3.87 -6.67
C ALA A 116 8.97 4.94 -7.17
N ARG A 117 9.50 5.78 -6.29
CA ARG A 117 10.49 6.80 -6.64
C ARG A 117 11.86 6.23 -6.98
N ARG A 118 12.35 5.25 -6.19
CA ARG A 118 13.71 4.70 -6.34
C ARG A 118 13.87 3.74 -7.50
N TRP A 119 12.82 2.95 -7.80
CA TRP A 119 12.88 1.98 -8.89
C TRP A 119 12.85 2.69 -10.24
N LYS A 120 13.70 2.26 -11.17
CA LYS A 120 13.84 2.91 -12.48
C LYS A 120 12.92 2.35 -13.56
N GLY A 121 12.39 1.13 -13.36
CA GLY A 121 11.46 0.47 -14.27
C GLY A 121 9.99 0.74 -13.94
N ALA A 122 9.09 -0.06 -14.49
CA ALA A 122 7.68 -0.04 -14.14
C ALA A 122 7.47 -0.48 -12.69
N VAL A 123 6.44 0.05 -12.05
CA VAL A 123 6.07 -0.29 -10.68
C VAL A 123 4.60 -0.67 -10.64
N VAL A 124 4.33 -1.81 -10.03
CA VAL A 124 2.98 -2.25 -9.72
C VAL A 124 2.83 -2.21 -8.20
N VAL A 125 1.92 -1.37 -7.72
CA VAL A 125 1.63 -1.22 -6.29
C VAL A 125 0.33 -1.96 -5.97
N ALA A 126 0.38 -2.94 -5.07
CA ALA A 126 -0.79 -3.68 -4.62
C ALA A 126 -1.23 -3.17 -3.24
N THR A 127 -2.35 -2.48 -3.17
CA THR A 127 -2.94 -1.93 -1.94
C THR A 127 -4.46 -1.81 -2.05
N SER A 128 -5.16 -1.85 -0.92
CA SER A 128 -6.59 -1.49 -0.84
C SER A 128 -6.80 0.00 -0.66
N ASP A 129 -5.77 0.73 -0.27
CA ASP A 129 -5.86 2.15 0.02
C ASP A 129 -5.92 2.98 -1.26
N ARG A 130 -6.87 3.91 -1.30
CA ARG A 130 -7.09 4.82 -2.43
C ARG A 130 -6.18 6.05 -2.38
N ASP A 131 -5.57 6.32 -1.24
CA ASP A 131 -4.63 7.42 -1.09
C ASP A 131 -3.36 7.15 -1.91
N ALA A 132 -3.05 5.84 -2.15
CA ALA A 132 -2.01 5.42 -3.06
C ALA A 132 -2.22 5.85 -4.53
N PHE A 133 -3.42 6.33 -4.90
CA PHE A 133 -3.66 6.88 -6.24
C PHE A 133 -2.79 8.09 -6.55
N GLN A 134 -2.26 8.77 -5.53
CA GLN A 134 -1.25 9.83 -5.70
C GLN A 134 0.05 9.34 -6.36
N LEU A 135 0.34 8.03 -6.28
CA LEU A 135 1.55 7.43 -6.86
C LEU A 135 1.41 7.10 -8.34
N VAL A 136 0.17 7.06 -8.84
CA VAL A 136 -0.14 6.65 -10.22
C VAL A 136 0.53 7.58 -11.24
N SER A 137 1.11 6.98 -12.26
CA SER A 137 1.76 7.67 -13.38
C SER A 137 1.85 6.72 -14.57
N GLU A 138 2.42 7.15 -15.70
CA GLU A 138 2.71 6.26 -16.83
C GLU A 138 3.60 5.05 -16.45
N ARG A 139 4.32 5.15 -15.34
CA ARG A 139 5.24 4.13 -14.84
C ARG A 139 4.73 3.37 -13.63
N VAL A 140 3.75 3.90 -12.92
CA VAL A 140 3.21 3.34 -11.68
C VAL A 140 1.73 3.02 -11.86
N THR A 141 1.37 1.75 -11.70
CA THR A 141 -0.01 1.26 -11.73
C THR A 141 -0.39 0.70 -10.35
N ILE A 142 -1.60 1.01 -9.88
CA ILE A 142 -2.13 0.41 -8.65
C ILE A 142 -2.94 -0.84 -9.00
N LEU A 143 -2.73 -1.93 -8.27
CA LEU A 143 -3.62 -3.09 -8.24
C LEU A 143 -4.48 -2.99 -6.98
N GLN A 144 -5.75 -2.64 -7.18
CA GLN A 144 -6.71 -2.50 -6.10
C GLN A 144 -7.63 -3.72 -6.03
N PRO A 145 -7.68 -4.44 -4.89
CA PRO A 145 -8.65 -5.52 -4.71
C PRO A 145 -10.09 -4.99 -4.72
N VAL A 146 -10.92 -5.55 -5.60
CA VAL A 146 -12.35 -5.22 -5.74
C VAL A 146 -13.20 -6.18 -4.93
N LYS A 147 -13.05 -7.50 -5.19
CA LYS A 147 -13.81 -8.53 -4.49
C LYS A 147 -12.85 -9.57 -3.90
N GLY A 148 -12.79 -9.60 -2.57
CA GLY A 148 -11.83 -10.47 -1.88
C GLY A 148 -10.39 -10.17 -2.33
N VAL A 149 -9.65 -11.21 -2.67
CA VAL A 149 -8.31 -11.15 -3.28
C VAL A 149 -8.31 -11.71 -4.70
N SER A 150 -9.48 -12.04 -5.25
CA SER A 150 -9.62 -12.71 -6.54
C SER A 150 -9.76 -11.76 -7.71
N GLU A 151 -10.35 -10.62 -7.50
CA GLU A 151 -10.62 -9.61 -8.53
C GLU A 151 -9.84 -8.34 -8.23
N LEU A 152 -9.00 -7.93 -9.17
CA LEU A 152 -8.13 -6.75 -9.06
C LEU A 152 -8.47 -5.77 -10.16
N ALA A 153 -8.73 -4.52 -9.78
CA ALA A 153 -8.76 -3.41 -10.72
C ALA A 153 -7.34 -2.87 -10.93
N ARG A 154 -6.96 -2.67 -12.18
CA ARG A 154 -5.78 -1.88 -12.53
C ARG A 154 -6.19 -0.42 -12.58
N VAL A 155 -5.46 0.42 -11.86
CA VAL A 155 -5.73 1.86 -11.78
C VAL A 155 -4.51 2.60 -12.31
N GLY A 156 -4.67 3.18 -13.48
CA GLY A 156 -3.74 4.11 -14.10
C GLY A 156 -4.28 5.55 -14.03
N PRO A 157 -3.63 6.50 -14.73
CA PRO A 157 -4.03 7.92 -14.68
C PRO A 157 -5.47 8.18 -15.16
N ALA A 158 -5.94 7.42 -16.15
CA ALA A 158 -7.30 7.56 -16.67
C ALA A 158 -8.36 7.17 -15.62
N GLU A 159 -8.14 6.04 -14.92
CA GLU A 159 -9.05 5.55 -13.90
C GLU A 159 -9.07 6.46 -12.66
N VAL A 160 -7.97 7.13 -12.32
CA VAL A 160 -7.96 8.14 -11.23
C VAL A 160 -8.82 9.34 -11.64
N ARG A 161 -8.66 9.85 -12.87
CA ARG A 161 -9.49 10.95 -13.38
C ARG A 161 -10.97 10.57 -13.44
N GLU A 162 -11.29 9.37 -13.92
CA GLU A 162 -12.67 8.88 -13.97
C GLU A 162 -13.31 8.83 -12.57
N ARG A 163 -12.57 8.40 -11.55
CA ARG A 163 -13.10 8.20 -10.19
C ARG A 163 -13.20 9.48 -9.38
N TYR A 164 -12.23 10.38 -9.53
CA TYR A 164 -12.06 11.55 -8.66
C TYR A 164 -12.17 12.88 -9.39
N ASP A 165 -12.18 12.86 -10.71
CA ASP A 165 -12.17 14.05 -11.57
C ASP A 165 -10.96 14.99 -11.29
N VAL A 166 -9.83 14.39 -10.86
CA VAL A 166 -8.54 15.05 -10.62
C VAL A 166 -7.40 14.21 -11.17
N ASP A 167 -6.25 14.84 -11.42
CA ASP A 167 -5.02 14.14 -11.77
C ASP A 167 -4.41 13.41 -10.55
N PRO A 168 -3.69 12.30 -10.74
CA PRO A 168 -3.03 11.59 -9.63
C PRO A 168 -2.22 12.48 -8.69
N VAL A 169 -1.46 13.42 -9.24
CA VAL A 169 -0.64 14.37 -8.47
C VAL A 169 -1.48 15.30 -7.56
N GLN A 170 -2.75 15.47 -7.85
CA GLN A 170 -3.69 16.30 -7.09
C GLN A 170 -4.40 15.52 -5.96
N VAL A 171 -4.23 14.19 -5.88
CA VAL A 171 -4.91 13.37 -4.86
C VAL A 171 -4.66 13.85 -3.44
N PRO A 172 -3.44 14.23 -2.99
CA PRO A 172 -3.24 14.80 -1.65
C PRO A 172 -3.98 16.12 -1.43
N ASP A 173 -4.06 16.99 -2.44
CA ASP A 173 -4.81 18.24 -2.38
C ASP A 173 -6.31 17.98 -2.32
N PHE A 174 -6.78 16.98 -3.08
CA PHE A 174 -8.17 16.52 -3.09
C PHE A 174 -8.59 15.99 -1.72
N ILE A 175 -7.75 15.14 -1.08
CA ILE A 175 -7.99 14.63 0.27
C ILE A 175 -8.02 15.76 1.28
N ALA A 176 -7.07 16.70 1.22
CA ALA A 176 -7.02 17.84 2.12
C ALA A 176 -8.28 18.73 2.02
N LEU A 177 -8.86 18.86 0.82
CA LEU A 177 -10.07 19.66 0.60
C LEU A 177 -11.33 18.90 1.02
N ARG A 178 -11.53 17.64 0.58
CA ARG A 178 -12.75 16.88 0.84
C ARG A 178 -12.81 16.29 2.25
N GLY A 179 -11.65 16.14 2.90
CA GLY A 179 -11.45 15.36 4.09
C GLY A 179 -11.35 13.85 3.81
N ASP A 180 -10.97 13.10 4.84
CA ASP A 180 -11.03 11.65 4.88
C ASP A 180 -11.47 11.15 6.24
N SER A 181 -12.63 10.48 6.29
CA SER A 181 -13.20 10.00 7.55
C SER A 181 -12.45 8.80 8.12
N SER A 182 -11.80 7.97 7.28
CA SER A 182 -11.02 6.82 7.72
C SER A 182 -9.76 7.23 8.46
N ASP A 183 -9.15 8.31 8.02
CA ASP A 183 -7.96 8.90 8.62
C ASP A 183 -8.27 10.09 9.55
N ARG A 184 -9.56 10.39 9.72
CA ARG A 184 -10.04 11.53 10.52
C ARG A 184 -9.47 12.88 10.08
N ILE A 185 -9.27 13.04 8.78
CA ILE A 185 -8.92 14.33 8.17
C ILE A 185 -10.23 15.10 7.94
N PRO A 186 -10.43 16.26 8.58
CA PRO A 186 -11.72 16.97 8.52
C PRO A 186 -12.05 17.52 7.14
N GLY A 187 -11.05 17.97 6.37
CA GLY A 187 -11.26 18.70 5.12
C GLY A 187 -11.65 20.16 5.32
N ALA A 188 -11.93 20.86 4.22
CA ALA A 188 -12.44 22.22 4.21
C ALA A 188 -13.95 22.22 4.51
N ARG A 189 -14.41 23.21 5.28
CA ARG A 189 -15.83 23.31 5.65
C ARG A 189 -16.74 23.42 4.44
N GLY A 190 -17.69 22.50 4.33
CA GLY A 190 -18.69 22.48 3.24
C GLY A 190 -18.14 22.02 1.89
N VAL A 191 -16.94 21.44 1.85
CA VAL A 191 -16.32 20.93 0.62
C VAL A 191 -16.45 19.42 0.57
N GLY A 192 -17.29 18.93 -0.34
CA GLY A 192 -17.38 17.52 -0.69
C GLY A 192 -16.52 17.16 -1.90
N PRO A 193 -16.54 15.89 -2.34
CA PRO A 193 -15.70 15.42 -3.44
C PRO A 193 -15.84 16.23 -4.73
N LYS A 194 -17.08 16.50 -5.15
CA LYS A 194 -17.34 17.28 -6.37
C LYS A 194 -16.77 18.70 -6.29
N THR A 195 -17.02 19.39 -5.17
CA THR A 195 -16.50 20.75 -4.96
C THR A 195 -14.98 20.77 -4.88
N ALA A 196 -14.36 19.76 -4.26
CA ALA A 196 -12.90 19.63 -4.21
C ALA A 196 -12.30 19.47 -5.62
N ALA A 197 -12.90 18.61 -6.46
CA ALA A 197 -12.48 18.44 -7.85
C ALA A 197 -12.66 19.74 -8.68
N ASP A 198 -13.80 20.43 -8.53
CA ASP A 198 -14.04 21.72 -9.21
C ASP A 198 -13.00 22.78 -8.84
N ILE A 199 -12.63 22.86 -7.54
CA ILE A 199 -11.58 23.77 -7.05
C ILE A 199 -10.24 23.43 -7.69
N LEU A 200 -9.87 22.14 -7.71
CA LEU A 200 -8.58 21.71 -8.27
C LEU A 200 -8.55 21.87 -9.80
N ARG A 201 -9.67 21.73 -10.48
CA ARG A 201 -9.79 22.02 -11.91
C ARG A 201 -9.62 23.53 -12.19
N GLN A 202 -10.19 24.38 -11.33
CA GLN A 202 -10.12 25.83 -11.49
C GLN A 202 -8.73 26.39 -11.16
N TYR A 203 -8.11 25.95 -10.07
CA TYR A 203 -6.87 26.54 -9.54
C TYR A 203 -5.61 25.68 -9.79
N GLY A 204 -5.76 24.45 -10.21
CA GLY A 204 -4.66 23.51 -10.45
C GLY A 204 -4.10 22.85 -9.18
N SER A 205 -4.14 23.53 -8.03
CA SER A 205 -3.66 23.00 -6.75
C SER A 205 -4.30 23.72 -5.56
N LEU A 206 -4.26 23.07 -4.38
CA LEU A 206 -4.64 23.69 -3.10
C LEU A 206 -3.83 24.97 -2.84
N ALA A 207 -2.52 24.95 -3.07
CA ALA A 207 -1.65 26.10 -2.85
C ALA A 207 -2.06 27.29 -3.73
N ALA A 208 -2.43 27.08 -4.98
CA ALA A 208 -2.92 28.13 -5.88
C ALA A 208 -4.28 28.67 -5.44
N ALA A 209 -5.19 27.81 -4.97
CA ALA A 209 -6.49 28.22 -4.43
C ALA A 209 -6.32 29.11 -3.18
N LEU A 210 -5.43 28.73 -2.26
CA LEU A 210 -5.11 29.52 -1.08
C LEU A 210 -4.50 30.88 -1.45
N LYS A 211 -3.56 30.91 -2.40
CA LYS A 211 -2.96 32.15 -2.91
C LYS A 211 -4.00 33.09 -3.55
N ALA A 212 -5.05 32.53 -4.14
CA ALA A 212 -6.17 33.31 -4.70
C ALA A 212 -7.18 33.79 -3.63
N GLY A 213 -6.87 33.60 -2.33
CA GLY A 213 -7.71 34.03 -1.22
C GLY A 213 -8.82 33.06 -0.82
N ARG A 214 -8.87 31.85 -1.43
CA ARG A 214 -9.83 30.81 -1.00
C ARG A 214 -9.40 30.25 0.34
N PHE A 215 -10.37 29.96 1.21
CA PHE A 215 -10.14 29.30 2.52
C PHE A 215 -9.14 30.01 3.44
N SER A 216 -9.05 31.34 3.40
CA SER A 216 -8.05 32.09 4.18
C SER A 216 -8.09 31.78 5.69
N ALA A 217 -9.29 31.56 6.25
CA ALA A 217 -9.46 31.19 7.66
C ALA A 217 -9.05 29.73 8.00
N GLU A 218 -8.89 28.86 7.00
CA GLU A 218 -8.60 27.45 7.18
C GLU A 218 -7.26 27.04 6.54
N ALA A 219 -6.51 28.02 6.01
CA ALA A 219 -5.34 27.78 5.16
C ALA A 219 -4.29 26.89 5.86
N GLU A 220 -3.96 27.15 7.12
CA GLU A 220 -2.98 26.37 7.88
C GLU A 220 -3.44 24.93 8.07
N ASN A 221 -4.71 24.72 8.40
CA ASN A 221 -5.28 23.39 8.58
C ASN A 221 -5.27 22.59 7.27
N LEU A 222 -5.63 23.23 6.16
CA LEU A 222 -5.64 22.57 4.85
C LEU A 222 -4.23 22.18 4.38
N LEU A 223 -3.23 23.01 4.65
CA LEU A 223 -1.84 22.68 4.38
C LEU A 223 -1.35 21.53 5.28
N LEU A 224 -1.79 21.51 6.54
CA LEU A 224 -1.52 20.36 7.45
C LEU A 224 -2.18 19.09 6.91
N TYR A 225 -3.46 19.11 6.53
CA TYR A 225 -4.17 17.95 5.99
C TYR A 225 -3.52 17.42 4.72
N ARG A 226 -3.09 18.33 3.83
CA ARG A 226 -2.31 17.96 2.65
C ARG A 226 -1.00 17.26 3.01
N ARG A 227 -0.27 17.79 4.01
CA ARG A 227 0.98 17.18 4.49
C ARG A 227 0.75 15.77 5.04
N ILE A 228 -0.35 15.54 5.75
CA ILE A 228 -0.74 14.24 6.29
C ILE A 228 -1.09 13.26 5.16
N ALA A 229 -1.88 13.70 4.18
CA ALA A 229 -2.28 12.89 3.04
C ALA A 229 -1.12 12.56 2.08
N LEU A 230 -0.04 13.36 2.10
CA LEU A 230 1.11 13.15 1.21
C LEU A 230 2.02 12.05 1.74
N MET A 231 2.27 11.04 0.93
CA MET A 231 3.20 9.95 1.23
C MET A 231 4.66 10.44 1.14
N ASP A 232 5.49 10.07 2.13
CA ASP A 232 6.91 10.46 2.14
C ASP A 232 7.77 9.53 1.28
N ALA A 233 8.01 9.94 0.04
CA ALA A 233 8.87 9.21 -0.88
C ALA A 233 10.37 9.19 -0.49
N LYS A 234 10.73 9.70 0.71
CA LYS A 234 12.09 9.65 1.26
C LYS A 234 12.23 8.59 2.36
N ALA A 235 11.16 7.84 2.67
CA ALA A 235 11.20 6.77 3.66
C ALA A 235 12.39 5.84 3.45
N PRO A 236 13.05 5.36 4.52
CA PRO A 236 14.23 4.53 4.40
C PRO A 236 13.85 3.16 3.81
N LEU A 237 14.56 2.75 2.76
CA LEU A 237 14.31 1.47 2.11
C LEU A 237 15.52 0.55 2.19
N PRO A 238 15.32 -0.76 2.29
CA PRO A 238 16.36 -1.72 2.01
C PRO A 238 16.85 -1.57 0.57
N ARG A 239 17.97 -2.19 0.24
CA ARG A 239 18.48 -2.20 -1.13
C ARG A 239 17.46 -2.91 -2.04
N LEU A 240 16.94 -2.19 -3.01
CA LEU A 240 16.10 -2.76 -4.06
C LEU A 240 16.99 -3.20 -5.22
N ALA A 241 17.02 -4.50 -5.48
CA ALA A 241 17.70 -5.13 -6.60
C ALA A 241 16.84 -6.27 -7.13
N ALA A 242 17.15 -6.78 -8.32
CA ALA A 242 16.51 -8.00 -8.81
C ALA A 242 16.69 -9.15 -7.82
N GLN A 243 15.61 -9.87 -7.54
CA GLN A 243 15.55 -10.93 -6.53
C GLN A 243 15.24 -12.26 -7.19
N LYS A 244 15.80 -13.33 -6.64
CA LYS A 244 15.35 -14.68 -6.90
C LYS A 244 14.70 -15.20 -5.62
N PRO A 245 13.41 -15.59 -5.67
CA PRO A 245 12.73 -16.06 -4.47
C PRO A 245 13.39 -17.32 -3.90
N ASN A 246 13.50 -17.38 -2.59
CA ASN A 246 13.97 -18.53 -1.86
C ASN A 246 12.76 -19.40 -1.43
N TRP A 247 12.18 -20.11 -2.39
CA TRP A 247 10.99 -20.92 -2.15
C TRP A 247 11.22 -22.03 -1.10
N ALA A 248 12.42 -22.61 -1.05
CA ALA A 248 12.76 -23.65 -0.09
C ALA A 248 12.74 -23.11 1.36
N ARG A 249 13.38 -21.97 1.61
CA ARG A 249 13.36 -21.32 2.94
C ARG A 249 11.94 -20.90 3.35
N ALA A 250 11.16 -20.39 2.41
CA ALA A 250 9.76 -20.02 2.64
C ALA A 250 8.91 -21.26 2.96
N ALA A 251 9.18 -22.41 2.34
CA ALA A 251 8.51 -23.67 2.64
C ALA A 251 8.79 -24.12 4.07
N GLU A 252 10.05 -24.07 4.53
CA GLU A 252 10.41 -24.39 5.91
C GLU A 252 9.71 -23.46 6.91
N ALA A 253 9.71 -22.16 6.67
CA ALA A 253 8.98 -21.20 7.52
C ALA A 253 7.46 -21.50 7.55
N ALA A 254 6.88 -21.95 6.45
CA ALA A 254 5.47 -22.33 6.41
C ALA A 254 5.21 -23.62 7.22
N LYS A 255 6.14 -24.59 7.23
CA LYS A 255 6.05 -25.81 8.07
C LYS A 255 6.09 -25.46 9.56
N GLU A 256 6.98 -24.57 9.97
CA GLU A 256 7.09 -24.09 11.36
C GLU A 256 5.78 -23.47 11.86
N LEU A 257 5.03 -22.82 10.99
CA LEU A 257 3.70 -22.28 11.28
C LEU A 257 2.58 -23.33 11.19
N GLY A 258 2.88 -24.58 10.81
CA GLY A 258 1.89 -25.63 10.61
C GLY A 258 1.06 -25.46 9.33
N LEU A 259 1.51 -24.64 8.38
CA LEU A 259 0.84 -24.38 7.09
C LEU A 259 1.28 -25.42 6.01
N GLY A 260 1.07 -26.72 6.28
CA GLY A 260 1.58 -27.82 5.46
C GLY A 260 1.18 -27.76 3.99
N ALA A 261 -0.05 -27.42 3.66
CA ALA A 261 -0.50 -27.28 2.27
C ALA A 261 0.21 -26.12 1.54
N LEU A 262 0.49 -25.01 2.22
CA LEU A 262 1.29 -23.92 1.68
C LEU A 262 2.75 -24.35 1.49
N ALA A 263 3.33 -25.01 2.49
CA ALA A 263 4.69 -25.52 2.43
C ALA A 263 4.91 -26.42 1.22
N GLY A 264 4.03 -27.40 0.99
CA GLY A 264 4.11 -28.29 -0.16
C GLY A 264 4.08 -27.55 -1.50
N ARG A 265 3.26 -26.51 -1.65
CA ARG A 265 3.24 -25.68 -2.86
C ARG A 265 4.53 -24.90 -3.06
N LEU A 266 5.13 -24.40 -1.98
CA LEU A 266 6.40 -23.69 -2.03
C LEU A 266 7.57 -24.62 -2.36
N GLU A 267 7.56 -25.88 -1.87
CA GLU A 267 8.53 -26.92 -2.24
C GLU A 267 8.48 -27.24 -3.74
N LEU A 268 7.27 -27.38 -4.29
CA LEU A 268 7.11 -27.59 -5.74
C LEU A 268 7.71 -26.43 -6.55
N ARG A 269 7.55 -25.19 -6.09
CA ARG A 269 8.19 -24.02 -6.73
C ARG A 269 9.73 -24.08 -6.61
N ALA A 270 10.26 -24.55 -5.49
CA ALA A 270 11.70 -24.68 -5.26
C ALA A 270 12.35 -25.69 -6.22
N THR A 271 11.65 -26.75 -6.55
CA THR A 271 12.13 -27.81 -7.49
C THR A 271 11.90 -27.48 -8.96
N GLY A 272 11.23 -26.37 -9.27
CA GLY A 272 10.84 -26.01 -10.63
C GLY A 272 9.71 -26.87 -11.21
N ALA A 273 9.11 -27.73 -10.41
CA ALA A 273 7.94 -28.51 -10.78
C ALA A 273 6.70 -27.59 -10.83
N ARG A 274 6.00 -27.57 -11.97
CA ARG A 274 4.69 -26.90 -12.05
C ARG A 274 3.71 -27.68 -11.15
N ALA A 275 3.01 -26.96 -10.26
CA ALA A 275 1.84 -27.53 -9.61
C ALA A 275 0.88 -28.00 -10.70
N ARG A 276 0.53 -29.29 -10.70
CA ARG A 276 -0.60 -29.77 -11.50
C ARG A 276 -1.85 -29.14 -10.90
N GLU A 277 -2.59 -28.42 -11.72
CA GLU A 277 -3.88 -27.82 -11.41
C GLU A 277 -4.89 -28.88 -10.94
#